data_4cc0e58e4141451abfda857fd7d2899d
#
_entry.id   4cc0e58e4141451abfda857fd7d2899d
#
_cell.length_a   1.000
_cell.length_b   1.000
_cell.length_c   1.000
_cell.angle_alpha   90.00
_cell.angle_beta   90.00
_cell.angle_gamma   90.00
#
_symmetry.space_group_name_H-M   'P 1'
#
loop_
_entity.id
_entity.type
_entity.pdbx_description
1 polymer ?
#
loop_
_entity_poly.entity_id
_entity_poly.type
_entity_poly.pdbx_seq_one_letter_code
_entity_poly.pdbx_strand_id
1 'polypeptide(L)'
;MTCFRFLAIIDLQNRFNTKAKITRIRLNNMKKPRSIPIICWTNIIINYLIVLGLTLIVLALGDSFIQSSALLFMPYLNFVVIFFLNKNILRGRHWARDIFIAWLLAVDVLVYVLFENIPITMCHVLLLIVNLICLFHPSTNVFFHEKNTE
;
A
#
# COMPACT_ATOMS: atom_id res chain seq x y z
N MET A 1 1.38 43.11 -38.03
CA MET A 1 0.43 42.20 -37.35
C MET A 1 1.07 40.98 -36.64
N THR A 2 2.31 40.64 -36.91
CA THR A 2 3.02 39.46 -36.36
C THR A 2 3.52 39.64 -34.90
N CYS A 3 3.87 40.86 -34.48
CA CYS A 3 4.44 41.13 -33.16
C CYS A 3 3.44 40.91 -31.97
N PHE A 4 2.16 41.20 -32.22
CA PHE A 4 1.11 41.02 -31.19
C PHE A 4 0.81 39.55 -30.88
N ARG A 5 0.93 38.65 -31.87
CA ARG A 5 0.77 37.22 -31.69
C ARG A 5 1.93 36.61 -30.90
N PHE A 6 3.12 37.12 -31.10
CA PHE A 6 4.31 36.63 -30.35
C PHE A 6 4.26 36.98 -28.86
N LEU A 7 3.82 38.20 -28.52
CA LEU A 7 3.65 38.63 -27.12
C LEU A 7 2.54 37.83 -26.41
N ALA A 8 1.44 37.51 -27.09
CA ALA A 8 0.37 36.69 -26.52
C ALA A 8 0.81 35.26 -26.23
N ILE A 9 1.65 34.65 -27.09
CA ILE A 9 2.20 33.29 -26.88
C ILE A 9 3.17 33.29 -25.69
N ILE A 10 4.03 34.30 -25.53
CA ILE A 10 4.96 34.40 -24.39
C ILE A 10 4.20 34.58 -23.09
N ASP A 11 3.11 35.38 -23.05
CA ASP A 11 2.28 35.57 -21.86
C ASP A 11 1.54 34.29 -21.47
N LEU A 12 1.01 33.55 -22.44
CA LEU A 12 0.41 32.23 -22.21
C LEU A 12 1.42 31.23 -21.65
N GLN A 13 2.61 31.17 -22.22
CA GLN A 13 3.69 30.28 -21.76
C GLN A 13 4.13 30.60 -20.33
N ASN A 14 4.25 31.89 -19.98
CA ASN A 14 4.55 32.35 -18.63
C ASN A 14 3.44 32.00 -17.61
N ARG A 15 2.17 32.15 -17.99
CA ARG A 15 1.03 31.76 -17.15
C ARG A 15 0.99 30.25 -16.93
N PHE A 16 1.28 29.44 -17.94
CA PHE A 16 1.39 27.97 -17.81
C PHE A 16 2.53 27.58 -16.88
N ASN A 17 3.73 28.15 -17.06
CA ASN A 17 4.87 27.87 -16.20
C ASN A 17 4.64 28.30 -14.74
N THR A 18 3.96 29.42 -14.54
CA THR A 18 3.64 29.93 -13.19
C THR A 18 2.62 29.05 -12.51
N LYS A 19 1.56 28.60 -13.21
CA LYS A 19 0.59 27.64 -12.69
C LYS A 19 1.24 26.30 -12.35
N ALA A 20 2.08 25.75 -13.22
CA ALA A 20 2.81 24.52 -12.96
C ALA A 20 3.74 24.63 -11.74
N LYS A 21 4.42 25.77 -11.60
CA LYS A 21 5.30 26.03 -10.41
C LYS A 21 4.51 26.15 -9.12
N ILE A 22 3.35 26.83 -9.12
CA ILE A 22 2.46 26.96 -7.96
C ILE A 22 1.88 25.59 -7.58
N THR A 23 1.44 24.79 -8.55
CA THR A 23 0.93 23.44 -8.33
C THR A 23 2.02 22.56 -7.71
N ARG A 24 3.25 22.61 -8.23
CA ARG A 24 4.39 21.85 -7.71
C ARG A 24 4.77 22.24 -6.28
N ILE A 25 4.71 23.54 -5.93
CA ILE A 25 4.96 24.04 -4.56
C ILE A 25 3.83 23.59 -3.61
N ARG A 26 2.57 23.59 -4.09
CA ARG A 26 1.42 23.13 -3.30
C ARG A 26 1.51 21.64 -3.00
N LEU A 27 1.92 20.83 -3.98
CA LEU A 27 2.13 19.38 -3.85
C LEU A 27 3.27 19.03 -2.89
N ASN A 28 4.40 19.78 -2.95
CA ASN A 28 5.51 19.57 -2.03
C ASN A 28 5.18 19.93 -0.59
N ASN A 29 4.23 20.84 -0.37
CA ASN A 29 3.78 21.25 0.97
C ASN A 29 2.61 20.40 1.52
N MET A 30 2.04 19.48 0.73
CA MET A 30 1.01 18.60 1.24
C MET A 30 1.60 17.59 2.20
N LYS A 31 1.27 17.78 3.48
CA LYS A 31 1.63 16.81 4.52
C LYS A 31 0.92 15.49 4.24
N LYS A 32 1.69 14.46 3.93
CA LYS A 32 1.22 13.08 3.86
C LYS A 32 0.36 12.76 5.08
N PRO A 33 -0.88 12.23 4.91
CA PRO A 33 -1.71 11.85 6.05
C PRO A 33 -0.95 10.88 6.97
N ARG A 34 -0.92 11.17 8.27
CA ARG A 34 -0.17 10.36 9.25
C ARG A 34 -0.66 8.92 9.34
N SER A 35 -1.92 8.68 8.96
CA SER A 35 -2.51 7.34 8.93
C SER A 35 -1.82 6.39 7.95
N ILE A 36 -1.40 6.87 6.77
CA ILE A 36 -0.77 6.02 5.74
C ILE A 36 0.52 5.35 6.25
N PRO A 37 1.54 6.09 6.73
CA PRO A 37 2.75 5.45 7.22
C PRO A 37 2.50 4.54 8.43
N ILE A 38 1.60 4.92 9.35
CA ILE A 38 1.28 4.10 10.51
C ILE A 38 0.75 2.74 10.06
N ILE A 39 -0.25 2.70 9.17
CA ILE A 39 -0.84 1.45 8.71
C ILE A 39 0.16 0.62 7.92
N CYS A 40 0.91 1.22 6.99
CA CYS A 40 1.90 0.49 6.21
C CYS A 40 2.95 -0.18 7.13
N TRP A 41 3.46 0.54 8.12
CA TRP A 41 4.42 -0.01 9.08
C TRP A 41 3.79 -1.07 9.98
N THR A 42 2.57 -0.86 10.47
CA THR A 42 1.83 -1.86 11.27
C THR A 42 1.64 -3.16 10.49
N ASN A 43 1.22 -3.08 9.22
CA ASN A 43 1.07 -4.26 8.37
C ASN A 43 2.40 -5.00 8.16
N ILE A 44 3.49 -4.29 7.92
CA ILE A 44 4.82 -4.88 7.75
C ILE A 44 5.25 -5.59 9.04
N ILE A 45 5.10 -4.94 10.21
CA ILE A 45 5.50 -5.49 11.50
C ILE A 45 4.67 -6.74 11.84
N ILE A 46 3.34 -6.69 11.69
CA ILE A 46 2.46 -7.84 11.96
C ILE A 46 2.86 -9.03 11.07
N ASN A 47 3.02 -8.82 9.77
CA ASN A 47 3.40 -9.90 8.87
C ASN A 47 4.80 -10.45 9.16
N TYR A 48 5.76 -9.58 9.53
CA TYR A 48 7.07 -10.01 9.97
C TYR A 48 7.00 -10.90 11.22
N LEU A 49 6.22 -10.53 12.22
CA LEU A 49 6.03 -11.31 13.44
C LEU A 49 5.37 -12.66 13.17
N ILE A 50 4.40 -12.71 12.25
CA ILE A 50 3.77 -13.97 11.82
C ILE A 50 4.81 -14.90 11.18
N VAL A 51 5.60 -14.40 10.22
CA VAL A 51 6.64 -15.18 9.56
C VAL A 51 7.68 -15.67 10.56
N LEU A 52 8.15 -14.80 11.47
CA LEU A 52 9.10 -15.14 12.51
C LEU A 52 8.55 -16.22 13.44
N GLY A 53 7.31 -16.07 13.92
CA GLY A 53 6.64 -17.03 14.79
C GLY A 53 6.50 -18.40 14.13
N LEU A 54 6.03 -18.45 12.89
CA LEU A 54 5.93 -19.70 12.13
C LEU A 54 7.29 -20.37 11.90
N THR A 55 8.31 -19.57 11.60
CA THR A 55 9.68 -20.09 11.44
C THR A 55 10.20 -20.73 12.74
N LEU A 56 9.98 -20.08 13.89
CA LEU A 56 10.39 -20.61 15.19
C LEU A 56 9.62 -21.88 15.53
N ILE A 57 8.33 -21.97 15.23
CA ILE A 57 7.52 -23.17 15.45
C ILE A 57 8.05 -24.33 14.61
N VAL A 58 8.32 -24.10 13.32
CA VAL A 58 8.88 -25.13 12.42
C VAL A 58 10.25 -25.61 12.91
N LEU A 59 11.12 -24.70 13.37
CA LEU A 59 12.43 -25.07 13.93
C LEU A 59 12.30 -25.86 15.24
N ALA A 60 11.29 -25.57 16.06
CA ALA A 60 11.06 -26.26 17.33
C ALA A 60 10.49 -27.69 17.15
N LEU A 61 9.69 -27.91 16.09
CA LEU A 61 9.06 -29.19 15.81
C LEU A 61 10.01 -30.22 15.17
N GLY A 62 11.18 -29.82 14.66
CA GLY A 62 12.38 -30.66 14.41
C GLY A 62 12.30 -31.77 13.37
N ASP A 63 11.13 -32.22 12.92
CA ASP A 63 11.01 -33.37 12.06
C ASP A 63 10.37 -33.07 10.71
N SER A 64 11.00 -33.57 9.63
CA SER A 64 10.59 -33.44 8.23
C SER A 64 10.73 -32.02 7.61
N PHE A 65 11.96 -31.54 7.54
CA PHE A 65 12.34 -30.24 6.94
C PHE A 65 11.74 -29.99 5.53
N ILE A 66 11.51 -31.00 4.73
CA ILE A 66 10.97 -30.87 3.37
C ILE A 66 9.48 -30.50 3.39
N GLN A 67 8.69 -31.11 4.26
CA GLN A 67 7.26 -30.82 4.38
C GLN A 67 7.02 -29.46 5.08
N SER A 68 7.89 -29.11 6.00
CA SER A 68 7.89 -27.81 6.73
C SER A 68 8.29 -26.64 5.84
N SER A 69 9.17 -26.83 4.87
CA SER A 69 9.60 -25.75 3.95
C SER A 69 8.48 -25.30 3.03
N ALA A 70 7.60 -26.19 2.58
CA ALA A 70 6.44 -25.84 1.78
C ALA A 70 5.43 -24.98 2.57
N LEU A 71 5.25 -25.26 3.87
CA LEU A 71 4.36 -24.48 4.75
C LEU A 71 4.88 -23.07 4.99
N LEU A 72 6.20 -22.87 5.00
CA LEU A 72 6.80 -21.54 5.18
C LEU A 72 6.77 -20.71 3.89
N PHE A 73 6.75 -21.34 2.72
CA PHE A 73 6.81 -20.62 1.44
C PHE A 73 5.68 -19.60 1.29
N MET A 74 4.45 -19.97 1.61
CA MET A 74 3.28 -19.07 1.49
C MET A 74 3.36 -17.83 2.41
N PRO A 75 3.67 -17.94 3.71
CA PRO A 75 3.87 -16.77 4.57
C PRO A 75 5.02 -15.86 4.12
N TYR A 76 6.13 -16.42 3.65
CA TYR A 76 7.24 -15.62 3.12
C TYR A 76 6.85 -14.87 1.84
N LEU A 77 6.17 -15.54 0.91
CA LEU A 77 5.65 -14.93 -0.31
C LEU A 77 4.68 -13.79 0.04
N ASN A 78 3.75 -14.04 0.96
CA ASN A 78 2.82 -13.03 1.45
C ASN A 78 3.54 -11.82 2.03
N PHE A 79 4.55 -12.03 2.86
CA PHE A 79 5.36 -10.95 3.43
C PHE A 79 6.04 -10.11 2.36
N VAL A 80 6.65 -10.73 1.34
CA VAL A 80 7.31 -10.02 0.24
C VAL A 80 6.32 -9.17 -0.55
N VAL A 81 5.15 -9.73 -0.87
CA VAL A 81 4.09 -9.01 -1.60
C VAL A 81 3.58 -7.83 -0.78
N ILE A 82 3.27 -8.03 0.49
CA ILE A 82 2.80 -6.97 1.40
C ILE A 82 3.86 -5.88 1.55
N PHE A 83 5.12 -6.24 1.73
CA PHE A 83 6.21 -5.28 1.82
C PHE A 83 6.33 -4.43 0.56
N PHE A 84 6.29 -5.07 -0.63
CA PHE A 84 6.36 -4.37 -1.90
C PHE A 84 5.16 -3.42 -2.11
N LEU A 85 3.94 -3.87 -1.82
CA LEU A 85 2.73 -3.08 -1.96
C LEU A 85 2.72 -1.89 -0.99
N ASN A 86 3.06 -2.10 0.28
CA ASN A 86 3.14 -1.03 1.26
C ASN A 86 4.20 0.02 0.88
N LYS A 87 5.35 -0.38 0.33
CA LYS A 87 6.37 0.54 -0.19
C LYS A 87 5.80 1.41 -1.33
N ASN A 88 4.97 0.85 -2.21
CA ASN A 88 4.34 1.60 -3.30
C ASN A 88 3.18 2.49 -2.81
N ILE A 89 2.42 2.07 -1.82
CA ILE A 89 1.42 2.89 -1.13
C ILE A 89 2.09 4.10 -0.47
N LEU A 90 3.21 3.89 0.22
CA LEU A 90 4.02 4.97 0.80
C LEU A 90 4.52 5.97 -0.25
N ARG A 91 4.70 5.56 -1.49
CA ARG A 91 5.05 6.42 -2.63
C ARG A 91 3.83 7.13 -3.24
N GLY A 92 2.61 6.83 -2.78
CA GLY A 92 1.37 7.43 -3.26
C GLY A 92 0.84 6.86 -4.57
N ARG A 93 1.17 5.61 -4.90
CA ARG A 93 0.66 4.95 -6.12
C ARG A 93 -0.75 4.39 -5.87
N HIS A 94 -1.74 4.81 -6.64
CA HIS A 94 -3.13 4.33 -6.53
C HIS A 94 -3.26 2.83 -6.71
N TRP A 95 -2.68 2.31 -7.80
CA TRP A 95 -2.78 0.91 -8.14
C TRP A 95 -2.31 -0.02 -7.01
N ALA A 96 -1.30 0.42 -6.24
CA ALA A 96 -0.77 -0.37 -5.14
C ALA A 96 -1.78 -0.52 -4.00
N ARG A 97 -2.63 0.49 -3.75
CA ARG A 97 -3.71 0.45 -2.77
C ARG A 97 -4.77 -0.57 -3.16
N ASP A 98 -5.20 -0.52 -4.42
CA ASP A 98 -6.28 -1.36 -4.92
C ASP A 98 -5.83 -2.83 -4.98
N ILE A 99 -4.61 -3.10 -5.47
CA ILE A 99 -4.01 -4.44 -5.45
C ILE A 99 -3.78 -4.94 -4.03
N PHE A 100 -3.38 -4.06 -3.09
CA PHE A 100 -3.17 -4.45 -1.69
C PHE A 100 -4.46 -4.97 -1.04
N ILE A 101 -5.59 -4.30 -1.24
CA ILE A 101 -6.88 -4.74 -0.71
C ILE A 101 -7.33 -6.05 -1.39
N ALA A 102 -7.19 -6.16 -2.72
CA ALA A 102 -7.50 -7.38 -3.44
C ALA A 102 -6.63 -8.56 -2.94
N TRP A 103 -5.35 -8.32 -2.68
CA TRP A 103 -4.44 -9.31 -2.13
C TRP A 103 -4.83 -9.77 -0.72
N LEU A 104 -5.14 -8.83 0.20
CA LEU A 104 -5.62 -9.18 1.54
C LEU A 104 -6.88 -10.04 1.48
N LEU A 105 -7.83 -9.68 0.63
CA LEU A 105 -9.08 -10.42 0.45
C LEU A 105 -8.81 -11.84 -0.08
N ALA A 106 -7.91 -11.99 -1.04
CA ALA A 106 -7.50 -13.30 -1.56
C ALA A 106 -6.83 -14.16 -0.47
N VAL A 107 -5.99 -13.56 0.37
CA VAL A 107 -5.35 -14.25 1.50
C VAL A 107 -6.38 -14.66 2.55
N ASP A 108 -7.37 -13.80 2.85
CA ASP A 108 -8.43 -14.13 3.82
C ASP A 108 -9.28 -15.32 3.36
N VAL A 109 -9.64 -15.37 2.06
CA VAL A 109 -10.34 -16.52 1.47
C VAL A 109 -9.47 -17.77 1.55
N LEU A 110 -8.18 -17.67 1.24
CA LEU A 110 -7.25 -18.80 1.29
C LEU A 110 -7.09 -19.32 2.73
N VAL A 111 -6.93 -18.43 3.71
CA VAL A 111 -6.83 -18.79 5.14
C VAL A 111 -8.08 -19.50 5.61
N TYR A 112 -9.27 -19.02 5.22
CA TYR A 112 -10.54 -19.66 5.55
C TYR A 112 -10.65 -21.07 4.98
N VAL A 113 -10.32 -21.25 3.69
CA VAL A 113 -10.40 -22.55 3.01
C VAL A 113 -9.39 -23.56 3.56
N LEU A 114 -8.19 -23.11 3.92
CA LEU A 114 -7.12 -24.02 4.38
C LEU A 114 -7.24 -24.41 5.85
N PHE A 115 -7.71 -23.51 6.70
CA PHE A 115 -7.68 -23.74 8.15
C PHE A 115 -9.04 -24.00 8.75
N GLU A 116 -10.15 -23.65 8.08
CA GLU A 116 -11.52 -23.74 8.59
C GLU A 116 -11.68 -23.17 10.04
N ASN A 117 -10.75 -22.30 10.41
CA ASN A 117 -10.63 -21.77 11.78
C ASN A 117 -11.26 -20.39 11.86
N ILE A 118 -12.50 -20.32 12.35
CA ILE A 118 -13.30 -19.11 12.44
C ILE A 118 -12.58 -17.99 13.24
N PRO A 119 -11.98 -18.21 14.42
CA PRO A 119 -11.27 -17.17 15.15
C PRO A 119 -10.12 -16.52 14.38
N ILE A 120 -9.31 -17.31 13.66
CA ILE A 120 -8.18 -16.80 12.86
C ILE A 120 -8.72 -15.97 11.71
N THR A 121 -9.72 -16.47 11.00
CA THR A 121 -10.35 -15.76 9.87
C THR A 121 -10.98 -14.44 10.34
N MET A 122 -11.63 -14.40 11.49
CA MET A 122 -12.20 -13.18 12.06
C MET A 122 -11.12 -12.12 12.35
N CYS A 123 -9.97 -12.50 12.88
CA CYS A 123 -8.85 -11.58 13.09
C CYS A 123 -8.34 -10.99 11.76
N HIS A 124 -8.24 -11.79 10.70
CA HIS A 124 -7.83 -11.34 9.36
C HIS A 124 -8.87 -10.39 8.75
N VAL A 125 -10.15 -10.73 8.82
CA VAL A 125 -11.24 -9.86 8.34
C VAL A 125 -11.25 -8.52 9.07
N LEU A 126 -11.03 -8.51 10.37
CA LEU A 126 -10.94 -7.26 11.15
C LEU A 126 -9.77 -6.41 10.70
N LEU A 127 -8.63 -7.01 10.43
CA LEU A 127 -7.45 -6.32 9.89
C LEU A 127 -7.72 -5.77 8.48
N LEU A 128 -8.43 -6.49 7.63
CA LEU A 128 -8.89 -6.04 6.32
C LEU A 128 -9.80 -4.80 6.45
N ILE A 129 -10.78 -4.82 7.35
CA ILE A 129 -11.71 -3.70 7.59
C ILE A 129 -10.93 -2.45 8.03
N VAL A 130 -10.01 -2.58 8.98
CA VAL A 130 -9.16 -1.46 9.43
C VAL A 130 -8.36 -0.87 8.27
N ASN A 131 -7.75 -1.72 7.43
CA ASN A 131 -7.02 -1.28 6.25
C ASN A 131 -7.93 -0.54 5.25
N LEU A 132 -9.13 -1.06 4.98
CA LEU A 132 -10.13 -0.41 4.12
C LEU A 132 -10.49 0.98 4.63
N ILE A 133 -10.90 1.10 5.90
CA ILE A 133 -11.29 2.38 6.49
C ILE A 133 -10.15 3.41 6.35
N CYS A 134 -8.94 3.02 6.64
CA CYS A 134 -7.81 3.94 6.69
C CYS A 134 -7.27 4.31 5.30
N LEU A 135 -7.22 3.37 4.35
CA LEU A 135 -6.72 3.61 3.00
C LEU A 135 -7.74 4.34 2.12
N PHE A 136 -9.04 4.18 2.39
CA PHE A 136 -10.12 4.87 1.67
C PHE A 136 -10.70 6.08 2.40
N HIS A 137 -10.11 6.48 3.53
CA HIS A 137 -10.50 7.71 4.21
C HIS A 137 -10.37 8.92 3.27
N PRO A 138 -11.29 9.91 3.31
CA PRO A 138 -11.29 11.06 2.40
C PRO A 138 -9.95 11.78 2.30
N SER A 139 -9.24 11.99 3.43
CA SER A 139 -7.92 12.63 3.44
C SER A 139 -6.85 11.83 2.70
N THR A 140 -6.97 10.51 2.72
CA THR A 140 -6.07 9.59 2.02
C THR A 140 -6.35 9.61 0.51
N ASN A 141 -7.63 9.65 0.12
CA ASN A 141 -8.03 9.74 -1.29
C ASN A 141 -7.50 11.01 -1.95
N VAL A 142 -7.59 12.15 -1.28
CA VAL A 142 -7.04 13.42 -1.79
C VAL A 142 -5.54 13.28 -2.06
N PHE A 143 -4.79 12.70 -1.13
CA PHE A 143 -3.35 12.49 -1.29
C PHE A 143 -3.01 11.63 -2.53
N PHE A 144 -3.75 10.54 -2.76
CA PHE A 144 -3.53 9.69 -3.92
C PHE A 144 -3.96 10.33 -5.23
N HIS A 145 -5.07 11.09 -5.24
CA HIS A 145 -5.59 11.72 -6.45
C HIS A 145 -4.63 12.78 -6.99
N GLU A 146 -4.11 13.63 -6.12
CA GLU A 146 -3.24 14.72 -6.52
C GLU A 146 -1.87 14.25 -7.01
N LYS A 147 -1.35 13.14 -6.47
CA LYS A 147 -0.04 12.62 -6.85
C LYS A 147 -0.02 11.87 -8.19
N ASN A 148 -1.17 11.48 -8.73
CA ASN A 148 -1.25 10.81 -10.04
C ASN A 148 -1.60 11.74 -11.21
N THR A 149 -1.82 13.02 -10.95
CA THR A 149 -1.99 14.04 -11.99
C THR A 149 -0.65 14.63 -12.48
N GLU A 150 0.46 14.12 -12.00
CA GLU A 150 1.83 14.41 -12.45
C GLU A 150 2.35 13.36 -13.46
#